data_cd12e1143eac19788d50f4b3e372987b
#
_entry.id   cd12e1143eac19788d50f4b3e372987b
#
_cell.length_a   1.000
_cell.length_b   1.000
_cell.length_c   1.000
_cell.angle_alpha   90.00
_cell.angle_beta   90.00
_cell.angle_gamma   90.00
#
_symmetry.space_group_name_H-M   'P 1'
#
loop_
_entity.id
_entity.type
_entity.pdbx_description
1 polymer ?
#
loop_
_entity_poly.entity_id
_entity_poly.type
_entity_poly.pdbx_seq_one_letter_code
_entity_poly.pdbx_strand_id
1 'polypeptide(L)'
;MTTSHADELRLMLVNLEHDGGPEPSPGVLPERWRQAYEGILAPRRPDWLAVTELTYSQTGPRSSTEDIAAATRRWDAAQRSLGMRGFRAPMGQGRNPTGLLVRESTFTIHADYEHRFIWRTPPTNVVIGLPDVPETPIVTASFHGSFCSPQGREREYEELTALVDKVKAQHGRDPDRSRAGCWLFGDTNEYPVPTGEVVPEIDWASPDITDLVHRRHRARRQSDGTWKSCTFLDELMTDCGMHDPARFAARRNDKPEALNATAGHHAIGQGGGRRIDRGYMDAWTVQAVEDVNVIDMTGVSDHHALEVVLSRPALVEALRRTFEPLAAGELVA
;
A
#
# COMPACT_ATOMS: atom_id res chain seq x y z
N MET A 1 13.32 22.54 -16.29
CA MET A 1 14.32 22.43 -15.20
C MET A 1 14.45 20.94 -14.92
N THR A 2 15.63 20.35 -15.11
CA THR A 2 15.88 18.95 -14.73
C THR A 2 15.99 18.92 -13.20
N THR A 3 14.97 18.39 -12.53
CA THR A 3 15.01 18.08 -11.09
C THR A 3 16.21 17.15 -10.83
N SER A 4 17.03 17.51 -9.86
CA SER A 4 18.11 16.65 -9.40
C SER A 4 17.50 15.43 -8.73
N HIS A 5 18.05 14.22 -8.95
CA HIS A 5 17.65 13.01 -8.24
C HIS A 5 17.66 13.13 -6.69
N ALA A 6 18.32 14.15 -6.17
CA ALA A 6 18.36 14.46 -4.73
C ALA A 6 17.06 15.08 -4.21
N ASP A 7 16.23 15.62 -5.09
CA ASP A 7 14.99 16.32 -4.75
C ASP A 7 13.74 15.44 -4.91
N GLU A 8 13.87 14.23 -5.43
CA GLU A 8 12.80 13.25 -5.57
C GLU A 8 12.87 12.19 -4.47
N LEU A 9 11.70 11.80 -3.94
CA LEU A 9 11.52 10.64 -3.08
C LEU A 9 10.57 9.65 -3.75
N ARG A 10 10.86 8.36 -3.62
CA ARG A 10 10.07 7.29 -4.25
C ARG A 10 9.46 6.40 -3.20
N LEU A 11 8.13 6.41 -3.15
CA LEU A 11 7.35 5.45 -2.38
C LEU A 11 6.85 4.36 -3.35
N MET A 12 6.94 3.11 -2.94
CA MET A 12 6.42 2.02 -3.77
C MET A 12 5.53 1.08 -2.95
N LEU A 13 4.60 0.44 -3.65
CA LEU A 13 3.79 -0.67 -3.16
C LEU A 13 3.91 -1.83 -4.13
N VAL A 14 4.12 -3.04 -3.60
CA VAL A 14 4.13 -4.26 -4.41
C VAL A 14 3.45 -5.41 -3.68
N ASN A 15 2.57 -6.12 -4.36
CA ASN A 15 2.14 -7.46 -4.00
C ASN A 15 3.02 -8.46 -4.76
N LEU A 16 3.66 -9.38 -4.03
CA LEU A 16 4.66 -10.30 -4.59
C LEU A 16 4.10 -11.66 -5.00
N GLU A 17 2.78 -11.84 -4.98
CA GLU A 17 2.14 -13.14 -5.27
C GLU A 17 2.90 -14.30 -4.59
N HIS A 18 2.64 -14.43 -3.28
CA HIS A 18 3.33 -15.42 -2.44
C HIS A 18 4.86 -15.29 -2.42
N ASP A 19 5.36 -14.03 -2.33
CA ASP A 19 6.80 -13.76 -2.18
C ASP A 19 7.66 -14.36 -3.31
N GLY A 20 7.10 -14.39 -4.53
CA GLY A 20 7.76 -14.99 -5.70
C GLY A 20 7.86 -16.52 -5.68
N GLY A 21 7.22 -17.20 -4.71
CA GLY A 21 7.18 -18.66 -4.61
C GLY A 21 8.23 -19.28 -3.67
N PRO A 22 8.20 -20.63 -3.49
CA PRO A 22 9.13 -21.32 -2.63
C PRO A 22 10.56 -21.35 -3.21
N GLU A 23 11.56 -21.58 -2.36
CA GLU A 23 12.93 -21.85 -2.81
C GLU A 23 12.96 -23.11 -3.68
N PRO A 24 13.54 -23.06 -4.90
CA PRO A 24 13.66 -24.26 -5.76
C PRO A 24 14.62 -25.31 -5.18
N SER A 25 15.53 -24.88 -4.33
CA SER A 25 16.36 -25.72 -3.46
C SER A 25 16.83 -24.89 -2.26
N PRO A 26 17.22 -25.53 -1.13
CA PRO A 26 17.62 -24.81 0.08
C PRO A 26 18.67 -23.72 -0.17
N GLY A 27 18.34 -22.48 0.18
CA GLY A 27 19.23 -21.32 0.03
C GLY A 27 19.26 -20.68 -1.36
N VAL A 28 18.47 -21.18 -2.33
CA VAL A 28 18.36 -20.61 -3.66
C VAL A 28 17.08 -19.80 -3.78
N LEU A 29 17.21 -18.49 -3.99
CA LEU A 29 16.07 -17.62 -4.17
C LEU A 29 15.35 -17.90 -5.50
N PRO A 30 13.99 -17.88 -5.53
CA PRO A 30 13.23 -18.07 -6.76
C PRO A 30 13.56 -17.02 -7.82
N GLU A 31 13.46 -17.38 -9.09
CA GLU A 31 13.70 -16.44 -10.19
C GLU A 31 12.75 -15.24 -10.16
N ARG A 32 11.44 -15.48 -9.88
CA ARG A 32 10.45 -14.40 -9.75
C ARG A 32 10.81 -13.43 -8.63
N TRP A 33 11.36 -13.94 -7.51
CA TRP A 33 11.85 -13.11 -6.41
C TRP A 33 13.01 -12.22 -6.87
N ARG A 34 14.01 -12.79 -7.58
CA ARG A 34 15.16 -12.02 -8.10
C ARG A 34 14.70 -10.96 -9.10
N GLN A 35 13.83 -11.34 -10.02
CA GLN A 35 13.28 -10.38 -11.00
C GLN A 35 12.54 -9.23 -10.30
N ALA A 36 11.76 -9.51 -9.24
CA ALA A 36 11.08 -8.48 -8.45
C ALA A 36 12.09 -7.55 -7.77
N TYR A 37 12.92 -8.10 -6.88
CA TYR A 37 13.78 -7.28 -6.03
C TYR A 37 14.99 -6.71 -6.76
N GLU A 38 15.70 -7.51 -7.53
CA GLU A 38 16.95 -7.12 -8.19
C GLU A 38 16.70 -6.49 -9.58
N GLY A 39 15.71 -7.01 -10.32
CA GLY A 39 15.42 -6.57 -11.69
C GLY A 39 14.50 -5.35 -11.78
N ILE A 40 13.52 -5.22 -10.90
CA ILE A 40 12.51 -4.17 -10.99
C ILE A 40 12.65 -3.12 -9.87
N LEU A 41 12.68 -3.55 -8.61
CA LEU A 41 12.66 -2.64 -7.47
C LEU A 41 14.00 -1.94 -7.23
N ALA A 42 15.12 -2.66 -7.23
CA ALA A 42 16.44 -2.10 -6.96
C ALA A 42 16.85 -0.99 -7.95
N PRO A 43 16.63 -1.14 -9.27
CA PRO A 43 16.92 -0.06 -10.23
C PRO A 43 16.09 1.22 -10.01
N ARG A 44 14.89 1.11 -9.42
CA ARG A 44 14.02 2.25 -9.09
C ARG A 44 14.41 2.97 -7.82
N ARG A 45 15.24 2.33 -6.97
CA ARG A 45 15.77 2.91 -5.74
C ARG A 45 14.68 3.51 -4.84
N PRO A 46 13.67 2.72 -4.40
CA PRO A 46 12.66 3.24 -3.49
C PRO A 46 13.29 3.77 -2.20
N ASP A 47 12.71 4.83 -1.65
CA ASP A 47 13.07 5.36 -0.33
C ASP A 47 12.19 4.75 0.75
N TRP A 48 10.98 4.35 0.39
CA TRP A 48 10.03 3.64 1.21
C TRP A 48 9.28 2.62 0.34
N LEU A 49 9.11 1.39 0.82
CA LEU A 49 8.49 0.32 0.07
C LEU A 49 7.54 -0.48 0.97
N ALA A 50 6.25 -0.45 0.65
CA ALA A 50 5.26 -1.37 1.19
C ALA A 50 5.24 -2.68 0.39
N VAL A 51 5.24 -3.80 1.10
CA VAL A 51 5.22 -5.13 0.50
C VAL A 51 4.09 -5.93 1.11
N THR A 52 3.34 -6.63 0.26
CA THR A 52 2.35 -7.60 0.69
C THR A 52 2.70 -9.00 0.20
N GLU A 53 2.10 -10.01 0.81
CA GLU A 53 2.32 -11.43 0.50
C GLU A 53 3.74 -11.95 0.73
N LEU A 54 4.36 -11.57 1.85
CA LEU A 54 5.67 -12.08 2.30
C LEU A 54 5.59 -13.53 2.82
N THR A 55 4.94 -14.42 2.06
CA THR A 55 4.58 -15.79 2.45
C THR A 55 5.78 -16.62 2.91
N TYR A 56 6.93 -16.43 2.27
CA TYR A 56 8.18 -17.17 2.56
C TYR A 56 9.24 -16.34 3.28
N SER A 57 9.00 -15.04 3.46
CA SER A 57 9.88 -14.15 4.23
C SER A 57 9.43 -13.97 5.68
N GLN A 58 8.35 -14.61 6.11
CA GLN A 58 7.84 -14.56 7.48
C GLN A 58 7.40 -15.96 7.93
N THR A 59 7.45 -16.21 9.23
CA THR A 59 7.14 -17.51 9.83
C THR A 59 6.08 -17.37 10.92
N GLY A 60 5.30 -18.44 11.08
CA GLY A 60 4.31 -18.54 12.15
C GLY A 60 4.85 -19.32 13.37
N PRO A 61 4.05 -19.39 14.44
CA PRO A 61 4.45 -20.03 15.71
C PRO A 61 4.79 -21.54 15.62
N ARG A 62 4.42 -22.18 14.50
CA ARG A 62 4.65 -23.63 14.27
C ARG A 62 5.70 -23.92 13.20
N SER A 63 6.44 -22.91 12.78
CA SER A 63 7.49 -23.06 11.77
C SER A 63 8.68 -23.83 12.34
N SER A 64 9.30 -24.65 11.52
CA SER A 64 10.55 -25.35 11.86
C SER A 64 11.73 -24.38 11.94
N THR A 65 12.82 -24.81 12.52
CA THR A 65 14.08 -24.04 12.56
C THR A 65 14.59 -23.75 11.15
N GLU A 66 14.42 -24.69 10.23
CA GLU A 66 14.77 -24.56 8.82
C GLU A 66 13.92 -23.50 8.12
N ASP A 67 12.60 -23.49 8.36
CA ASP A 67 11.69 -22.46 7.81
C ASP A 67 12.05 -21.06 8.32
N ILE A 68 12.36 -20.95 9.62
CA ILE A 68 12.77 -19.66 10.22
C ILE A 68 14.07 -19.18 9.58
N ALA A 69 15.04 -20.06 9.42
CA ALA A 69 16.32 -19.72 8.79
C ALA A 69 16.14 -19.32 7.32
N ALA A 70 15.29 -20.03 6.56
CA ALA A 70 14.99 -19.72 5.17
C ALA A 70 14.31 -18.36 5.04
N ALA A 71 13.28 -18.09 5.84
CA ALA A 71 12.56 -16.80 5.84
C ALA A 71 13.50 -15.63 6.22
N THR A 72 14.37 -15.84 7.21
CA THR A 72 15.36 -14.83 7.60
C THR A 72 16.33 -14.53 6.47
N ARG A 73 16.94 -15.56 5.86
CA ARG A 73 17.85 -15.37 4.72
C ARG A 73 17.20 -14.60 3.58
N ARG A 74 15.95 -14.95 3.25
CA ARG A 74 15.19 -14.28 2.17
C ARG A 74 14.94 -12.82 2.48
N TRP A 75 14.50 -12.52 3.70
CA TRP A 75 14.25 -11.12 4.12
C TRP A 75 15.54 -10.31 4.17
N ASP A 76 16.63 -10.89 4.66
CA ASP A 76 17.95 -10.26 4.65
C ASP A 76 18.45 -10.01 3.22
N ALA A 77 18.15 -10.91 2.29
CA ALA A 77 18.46 -10.71 0.88
C ALA A 77 17.68 -9.52 0.31
N ALA A 78 16.38 -9.39 0.61
CA ALA A 78 15.57 -8.25 0.18
C ALA A 78 16.16 -6.92 0.70
N GLN A 79 16.49 -6.86 1.98
CA GLN A 79 17.13 -5.68 2.59
C GLN A 79 18.45 -5.33 1.92
N ARG A 80 19.30 -6.32 1.65
CA ARG A 80 20.61 -6.11 0.98
C ARG A 80 20.43 -5.66 -0.47
N SER A 81 19.52 -6.28 -1.24
CA SER A 81 19.29 -5.95 -2.64
C SER A 81 18.81 -4.50 -2.81
N LEU A 82 18.05 -3.99 -1.84
CA LEU A 82 17.52 -2.63 -1.89
C LEU A 82 18.37 -1.62 -1.11
N GLY A 83 19.27 -2.06 -0.24
CA GLY A 83 20.01 -1.19 0.68
C GLY A 83 19.06 -0.48 1.65
N MET A 84 18.05 -1.20 2.18
CA MET A 84 17.00 -0.65 3.03
C MET A 84 16.86 -1.50 4.30
N ARG A 85 16.39 -0.89 5.37
CA ARG A 85 16.01 -1.59 6.61
C ARG A 85 14.57 -2.08 6.51
N GLY A 86 14.36 -3.34 6.84
CA GLY A 86 13.08 -4.01 6.69
C GLY A 86 12.39 -4.31 8.02
N PHE A 87 11.06 -4.17 8.02
CA PHE A 87 10.13 -4.47 9.10
C PHE A 87 9.06 -5.42 8.58
N ARG A 88 8.64 -6.39 9.39
CA ARG A 88 7.60 -7.37 9.03
C ARG A 88 6.57 -7.47 10.14
N ALA A 89 5.31 -7.46 9.76
CA ALA A 89 4.25 -7.77 10.70
C ALA A 89 4.34 -9.23 11.18
N PRO A 90 3.84 -9.55 12.38
CA PRO A 90 3.70 -10.94 12.81
C PRO A 90 2.74 -11.69 11.88
N MET A 91 2.91 -13.01 11.80
CA MET A 91 1.96 -13.87 11.11
C MET A 91 0.60 -13.79 11.80
N GLY A 92 -0.44 -13.41 11.05
CA GLY A 92 -1.82 -13.42 11.50
C GLY A 92 -2.52 -14.75 11.24
N GLN A 93 -3.82 -14.70 11.01
CA GLN A 93 -4.59 -15.87 10.58
C GLN A 93 -4.33 -16.21 9.10
N GLY A 94 -3.97 -15.23 8.29
CA GLY A 94 -3.55 -15.38 6.90
C GLY A 94 -2.08 -15.79 6.80
N ARG A 95 -1.70 -16.35 5.65
CA ARG A 95 -0.32 -16.80 5.35
C ARG A 95 0.48 -15.79 4.54
N ASN A 96 -0.09 -14.62 4.26
CA ASN A 96 0.46 -13.60 3.37
C ASN A 96 0.75 -12.30 4.16
N PRO A 97 1.75 -12.29 5.06
CA PRO A 97 2.03 -11.13 5.90
C PRO A 97 2.53 -9.94 5.08
N THR A 98 2.49 -8.77 5.72
CA THR A 98 2.97 -7.51 5.15
C THR A 98 4.38 -7.18 5.65
N GLY A 99 5.03 -6.27 4.95
CA GLY A 99 6.32 -5.70 5.34
C GLY A 99 6.48 -4.26 4.86
N LEU A 100 7.42 -3.58 5.49
CA LEU A 100 7.92 -2.28 5.08
C LEU A 100 9.42 -2.31 4.98
N LEU A 101 9.97 -1.67 3.95
CA LEU A 101 11.39 -1.37 3.86
C LEU A 101 11.57 0.16 3.79
N VAL A 102 12.53 0.67 4.54
CA VAL A 102 12.80 2.10 4.70
C VAL A 102 14.27 2.38 4.43
N ARG A 103 14.57 3.37 3.61
CA ARG A 103 15.93 3.81 3.33
C ARG A 103 16.43 4.75 4.44
N GLU A 104 17.34 4.27 5.28
CA GLU A 104 17.83 5.02 6.43
C GLU A 104 18.69 6.24 6.06
N SER A 105 19.19 6.33 4.83
CA SER A 105 19.83 7.56 4.33
C SER A 105 18.84 8.67 3.98
N THR A 106 17.56 8.33 3.83
CA THR A 106 16.47 9.27 3.51
C THR A 106 15.62 9.58 4.72
N PHE A 107 15.27 8.57 5.51
CA PHE A 107 14.36 8.69 6.65
C PHE A 107 15.00 8.21 7.96
N THR A 108 14.70 8.89 9.04
CA THR A 108 14.95 8.41 10.39
C THR A 108 13.79 7.49 10.81
N ILE A 109 14.11 6.36 11.43
CA ILE A 109 13.11 5.45 12.00
C ILE A 109 12.90 5.81 13.45
N HIS A 110 11.68 6.15 13.84
CA HIS A 110 11.33 6.52 15.20
C HIS A 110 10.79 5.36 16.03
N ALA A 111 9.90 4.54 15.41
CA ALA A 111 9.28 3.41 16.08
C ALA A 111 8.70 2.42 15.06
N ASP A 112 8.51 1.18 15.50
CA ASP A 112 7.66 0.19 14.86
C ASP A 112 6.62 -0.31 15.86
N TYR A 113 5.39 -0.53 15.39
CA TYR A 113 4.28 -0.95 16.24
C TYR A 113 3.69 -2.26 15.73
N GLU A 114 3.54 -3.19 16.62
CA GLU A 114 2.96 -4.49 16.33
C GLU A 114 1.44 -4.47 16.49
N HIS A 115 0.72 -4.90 15.46
CA HIS A 115 -0.73 -5.10 15.44
C HIS A 115 -1.04 -6.60 15.42
N ARG A 116 -1.98 -7.08 16.24
CA ARG A 116 -2.27 -8.52 16.34
C ARG A 116 -3.75 -8.86 16.26
N PHE A 117 -4.58 -8.18 17.03
CA PHE A 117 -5.99 -8.52 17.17
C PHE A 117 -6.80 -8.01 15.98
N ILE A 118 -7.91 -8.67 15.68
CA ILE A 118 -8.84 -8.35 14.60
C ILE A 118 -8.30 -8.73 13.20
N TRP A 119 -7.06 -8.45 12.92
CA TRP A 119 -6.43 -8.60 11.62
C TRP A 119 -6.27 -10.05 11.17
N ARG A 120 -6.77 -10.37 9.98
CA ARG A 120 -6.41 -11.60 9.29
C ARG A 120 -4.94 -11.54 8.85
N THR A 121 -4.54 -10.40 8.35
CA THR A 121 -3.15 -10.06 8.00
C THR A 121 -2.81 -8.75 8.72
N PRO A 122 -2.06 -8.80 9.84
CA PRO A 122 -1.68 -7.60 10.56
C PRO A 122 -0.91 -6.63 9.67
N PRO A 123 -1.16 -5.31 9.76
CA PRO A 123 -0.38 -4.32 9.04
C PRO A 123 1.01 -4.19 9.65
N THR A 124 2.00 -3.90 8.81
CA THR A 124 3.31 -3.45 9.26
C THR A 124 3.28 -1.93 9.42
N ASN A 125 3.45 -1.44 10.64
CA ASN A 125 3.34 -0.03 10.97
C ASN A 125 4.68 0.51 11.49
N VAL A 126 5.26 1.46 10.77
CA VAL A 126 6.54 2.11 11.11
C VAL A 126 6.36 3.61 11.11
N VAL A 127 6.81 4.27 12.17
CA VAL A 127 6.86 5.73 12.24
C VAL A 127 8.25 6.18 11.79
N ILE A 128 8.27 7.02 10.77
CA ILE A 128 9.49 7.57 10.18
C ILE A 128 9.51 9.09 10.31
N GLY A 129 10.67 9.71 10.13
CA GLY A 129 10.83 11.17 10.08
C GLY A 129 11.73 11.58 8.94
N LEU A 130 11.47 12.73 8.36
CA LEU A 130 12.36 13.36 7.41
C LEU A 130 13.38 14.21 8.20
N PRO A 131 14.70 14.02 7.99
CA PRO A 131 15.72 14.80 8.75
C PRO A 131 15.57 16.30 8.63
N ASP A 132 14.98 16.79 7.53
CA ASP A 132 14.70 18.22 7.30
C ASP A 132 13.59 18.79 8.20
N VAL A 133 12.75 17.92 8.78
CA VAL A 133 11.60 18.27 9.65
C VAL A 133 11.46 17.21 10.75
N PRO A 134 12.45 17.11 11.65
CA PRO A 134 12.51 16.03 12.65
C PRO A 134 11.37 16.06 13.68
N GLU A 135 10.73 17.23 13.84
CA GLU A 135 9.60 17.43 14.76
C GLU A 135 8.28 16.87 14.25
N THR A 136 8.16 16.58 12.94
CA THR A 136 6.91 16.10 12.34
C THR A 136 7.11 14.67 11.80
N PRO A 137 6.78 13.65 12.58
CA PRO A 137 6.87 12.27 12.14
C PRO A 137 5.81 11.94 11.06
N ILE A 138 6.04 10.86 10.35
CA ILE A 138 5.10 10.29 9.40
C ILE A 138 4.73 8.89 9.88
N VAL A 139 3.46 8.66 10.14
CA VAL A 139 2.91 7.33 10.44
C VAL A 139 2.75 6.59 9.14
N THR A 140 3.41 5.46 8.97
CA THR A 140 3.31 4.68 7.74
C THR A 140 2.85 3.27 8.01
N ALA A 141 2.04 2.71 7.10
CA ALA A 141 1.66 1.31 7.17
C ALA A 141 1.59 0.64 5.80
N SER A 142 2.08 -0.61 5.75
CA SER A 142 1.75 -1.58 4.72
C SER A 142 0.62 -2.46 5.23
N PHE A 143 -0.48 -2.58 4.48
CA PHE A 143 -1.62 -3.40 4.87
C PHE A 143 -2.07 -4.32 3.73
N HIS A 144 -2.78 -5.39 4.09
CA HIS A 144 -3.35 -6.34 3.13
C HIS A 144 -4.75 -6.72 3.61
N GLY A 145 -5.77 -6.14 3.00
CA GLY A 145 -7.16 -6.36 3.37
C GLY A 145 -7.57 -7.82 3.18
N SER A 146 -8.42 -8.33 4.07
CA SER A 146 -8.92 -9.69 3.99
C SER A 146 -9.57 -10.00 2.64
N PHE A 147 -9.07 -11.01 1.95
CA PHE A 147 -9.56 -11.35 0.60
C PHE A 147 -10.96 -11.97 0.61
N CYS A 148 -11.42 -12.55 1.73
CA CYS A 148 -12.56 -13.46 1.73
C CYS A 148 -13.84 -12.93 2.38
N SER A 149 -13.81 -11.99 3.30
CA SER A 149 -14.99 -11.52 4.02
C SER A 149 -15.14 -10.01 3.93
N PRO A 150 -16.11 -9.49 3.18
CA PRO A 150 -16.35 -8.04 3.16
C PRO A 150 -16.54 -7.44 4.56
N GLN A 151 -17.34 -8.07 5.42
CA GLN A 151 -17.56 -7.59 6.80
C GLN A 151 -16.30 -7.69 7.67
N GLY A 152 -15.50 -8.75 7.51
CA GLY A 152 -14.23 -8.89 8.22
C GLY A 152 -13.24 -7.81 7.79
N ARG A 153 -13.20 -7.55 6.49
CA ARG A 153 -12.34 -6.53 5.88
C ARG A 153 -12.72 -5.11 6.30
N GLU A 154 -14.01 -4.78 6.36
CA GLU A 154 -14.50 -3.49 6.87
C GLU A 154 -14.05 -3.25 8.31
N ARG A 155 -14.12 -4.27 9.19
CA ARG A 155 -13.61 -4.15 10.56
C ARG A 155 -12.10 -3.90 10.60
N GLU A 156 -11.32 -4.55 9.73
CA GLU A 156 -9.90 -4.29 9.59
C GLU A 156 -9.63 -2.84 9.18
N TYR A 157 -10.43 -2.31 8.27
CA TYR A 157 -10.28 -0.95 7.77
C TYR A 157 -10.70 0.11 8.79
N GLU A 158 -11.73 -0.14 9.58
CA GLU A 158 -12.07 0.74 10.70
C GLU A 158 -10.90 0.87 11.68
N GLU A 159 -10.12 -0.20 11.92
CA GLU A 159 -8.92 -0.14 12.76
C GLU A 159 -7.78 0.67 12.12
N LEU A 160 -7.69 0.77 10.79
CA LEU A 160 -6.71 1.66 10.14
C LEU A 160 -6.95 3.13 10.49
N THR A 161 -8.19 3.53 10.79
CA THR A 161 -8.49 4.91 11.19
C THR A 161 -7.76 5.34 12.45
N ALA A 162 -7.39 4.38 13.32
CA ALA A 162 -6.57 4.67 14.51
C ALA A 162 -5.16 5.18 14.13
N LEU A 163 -4.64 4.80 12.96
CA LEU A 163 -3.38 5.34 12.43
C LEU A 163 -3.59 6.75 11.85
N VAL A 164 -4.72 6.95 11.15
CA VAL A 164 -5.11 8.27 10.62
C VAL A 164 -5.33 9.26 11.76
N ASP A 165 -5.91 8.82 12.89
CA ASP A 165 -6.16 9.68 14.04
C ASP A 165 -4.86 10.25 14.65
N LYS A 166 -3.69 9.62 14.41
CA LYS A 166 -2.38 10.15 14.79
C LYS A 166 -2.07 11.48 14.10
N VAL A 167 -2.64 11.75 12.95
CA VAL A 167 -2.58 13.06 12.28
C VAL A 167 -3.25 14.14 13.13
N LYS A 168 -4.30 13.78 13.88
CA LYS A 168 -5.04 14.66 14.80
C LYS A 168 -4.52 14.60 16.24
N ALA A 169 -4.17 13.41 16.73
CA ALA A 169 -3.89 13.15 18.15
C ALA A 169 -2.71 13.96 18.69
N GLN A 170 -1.96 14.52 17.80
CA GLN A 170 -0.89 15.45 18.14
C GLN A 170 -1.38 16.89 18.31
N HIS A 171 -2.69 17.13 18.27
CA HIS A 171 -3.31 18.36 18.78
C HIS A 171 -3.37 18.47 20.31
N GLY A 172 -2.72 17.53 21.04
CA GLY A 172 -2.70 17.54 22.50
C GLY A 172 -1.87 18.67 23.09
N ARG A 173 -2.50 19.60 23.78
CA ARG A 173 -1.97 20.66 24.68
C ARG A 173 -1.06 21.73 24.07
N ASP A 174 -0.43 21.50 22.94
CA ASP A 174 0.34 22.51 22.20
C ASP A 174 -0.04 22.43 20.73
N PRO A 175 -0.87 23.34 20.22
CA PRO A 175 -1.28 23.35 18.81
C PRO A 175 -0.11 23.51 17.83
N ASP A 176 1.04 23.96 18.29
CA ASP A 176 2.24 24.18 17.48
C ASP A 176 3.18 22.97 17.48
N ARG A 177 2.92 21.95 18.31
CA ARG A 177 3.72 20.74 18.37
C ARG A 177 3.01 19.51 17.78
N SER A 178 3.71 18.92 16.86
CA SER A 178 3.59 17.53 16.44
C SER A 178 2.31 17.15 15.69
N ARG A 179 2.19 17.59 14.47
CA ARG A 179 1.25 17.06 13.47
C ARG A 179 1.97 15.95 12.69
N ALA A 180 1.51 14.71 12.76
CA ALA A 180 2.08 13.65 11.94
C ALA A 180 1.60 13.73 10.49
N GLY A 181 2.42 13.33 9.52
CA GLY A 181 1.97 12.84 8.24
C GLY A 181 1.40 11.42 8.39
N CYS A 182 0.65 10.95 7.40
CA CYS A 182 0.13 9.57 7.39
C CYS A 182 0.11 8.99 5.98
N TRP A 183 0.75 7.83 5.80
CA TRP A 183 0.80 7.08 4.54
C TRP A 183 0.37 5.63 4.77
N LEU A 184 -0.73 5.21 4.17
CA LEU A 184 -1.28 3.87 4.26
C LEU A 184 -1.30 3.27 2.85
N PHE A 185 -0.51 2.23 2.59
CA PHE A 185 -0.42 1.60 1.29
C PHE A 185 -0.66 0.09 1.40
N GLY A 186 -1.42 -0.49 0.48
CA GLY A 186 -1.66 -1.92 0.52
C GLY A 186 -2.52 -2.46 -0.62
N ASP A 187 -2.57 -3.79 -0.69
CA ASP A 187 -3.60 -4.49 -1.42
C ASP A 187 -4.91 -4.38 -0.65
N THR A 188 -5.82 -3.58 -1.18
CA THR A 188 -7.09 -3.31 -0.53
C THR A 188 -8.09 -4.44 -0.66
N ASN A 189 -7.88 -5.37 -1.59
CA ASN A 189 -8.88 -6.40 -1.87
C ASN A 189 -10.32 -5.84 -2.04
N GLU A 190 -10.43 -4.55 -2.34
CA GLU A 190 -11.65 -3.79 -2.65
C GLU A 190 -11.42 -2.85 -3.82
N TYR A 191 -12.51 -2.35 -4.36
CA TYR A 191 -12.47 -1.43 -5.51
C TYR A 191 -12.52 0.02 -5.05
N PRO A 192 -11.98 0.96 -5.84
CA PRO A 192 -12.18 2.37 -5.59
C PRO A 192 -13.66 2.76 -5.82
N VAL A 193 -14.09 3.87 -5.24
CA VAL A 193 -15.33 4.54 -5.66
C VAL A 193 -15.21 4.85 -7.15
N PRO A 194 -16.24 4.53 -7.98
CA PRO A 194 -16.10 4.63 -9.45
C PRO A 194 -15.87 6.03 -9.99
N THR A 195 -16.26 7.07 -9.23
CA THR A 195 -16.11 8.46 -9.67
C THR A 195 -14.65 8.80 -9.96
N GLY A 196 -14.38 9.25 -11.17
CA GLY A 196 -13.05 9.67 -11.61
C GLY A 196 -12.08 8.54 -11.94
N GLU A 197 -12.50 7.26 -11.83
CA GLU A 197 -11.68 6.11 -12.23
C GLU A 197 -11.69 5.90 -13.74
N VAL A 198 -10.57 5.40 -14.29
CA VAL A 198 -10.46 5.03 -15.71
C VAL A 198 -10.87 3.58 -15.95
N VAL A 199 -10.76 2.73 -14.94
CA VAL A 199 -11.19 1.34 -15.02
C VAL A 199 -12.71 1.30 -14.79
N PRO A 200 -13.51 0.81 -15.74
CA PRO A 200 -14.96 0.81 -15.62
C PRO A 200 -15.44 -0.07 -14.46
N GLU A 201 -16.57 0.28 -13.86
CA GLU A 201 -17.20 -0.53 -12.83
C GLU A 201 -17.55 -1.94 -13.37
N ILE A 202 -17.50 -2.95 -12.50
CA ILE A 202 -17.83 -4.32 -12.90
C ILE A 202 -19.34 -4.46 -13.04
N ASP A 203 -19.79 -4.93 -14.19
CA ASP A 203 -21.13 -5.50 -14.32
C ASP A 203 -21.18 -6.90 -13.69
N TRP A 204 -21.50 -6.95 -12.41
CA TRP A 204 -21.62 -8.21 -11.66
C TRP A 204 -22.76 -9.11 -12.12
N ALA A 205 -23.67 -8.63 -12.98
CA ALA A 205 -24.73 -9.40 -13.60
C ALA A 205 -24.30 -10.04 -14.94
N SER A 206 -23.17 -9.63 -15.48
CA SER A 206 -22.64 -10.19 -16.72
C SER A 206 -22.48 -11.72 -16.65
N PRO A 207 -22.84 -12.47 -17.71
CA PRO A 207 -22.58 -13.90 -17.80
C PRO A 207 -21.08 -14.24 -17.80
N ASP A 208 -20.22 -13.29 -18.07
CA ASP A 208 -18.76 -13.47 -18.01
C ASP A 208 -18.23 -13.62 -16.58
N ILE A 209 -19.01 -13.20 -15.56
CA ILE A 209 -18.67 -13.40 -14.16
C ILE A 209 -18.96 -14.86 -13.78
N THR A 210 -17.97 -15.70 -13.92
CA THR A 210 -18.05 -17.13 -13.65
C THR A 210 -17.58 -17.52 -12.25
N ASP A 211 -16.72 -16.71 -11.62
CA ASP A 211 -16.28 -16.92 -10.24
C ASP A 211 -17.27 -16.30 -9.24
N LEU A 212 -18.28 -17.06 -8.87
CA LEU A 212 -19.32 -16.62 -7.94
C LEU A 212 -18.80 -16.42 -6.52
N VAL A 213 -17.74 -17.12 -6.12
CA VAL A 213 -17.11 -16.97 -4.80
C VAL A 213 -16.36 -15.65 -4.77
N HIS A 214 -15.60 -15.33 -5.81
CA HIS A 214 -14.94 -14.02 -5.94
C HIS A 214 -15.97 -12.89 -5.89
N ARG A 215 -17.07 -12.99 -6.67
CA ARG A 215 -18.16 -11.99 -6.60
C ARG A 215 -18.66 -11.80 -5.16
N ARG A 216 -18.86 -12.89 -4.40
CA ARG A 216 -19.32 -12.83 -3.00
C ARG A 216 -18.29 -12.15 -2.08
N HIS A 217 -17.02 -12.26 -2.40
CA HIS A 217 -15.93 -11.64 -1.65
C HIS A 217 -15.72 -10.16 -2.00
N ARG A 218 -16.13 -9.73 -3.20
CA ARG A 218 -15.82 -8.40 -3.75
C ARG A 218 -17.03 -7.51 -3.96
N ALA A 219 -18.23 -8.04 -3.84
CA ALA A 219 -19.46 -7.29 -4.05
C ALA A 219 -20.53 -7.65 -3.00
N ARG A 220 -21.45 -6.75 -2.79
CA ARG A 220 -22.61 -6.91 -1.92
C ARG A 220 -23.90 -6.95 -2.73
N ARG A 221 -24.76 -7.92 -2.43
CA ARG A 221 -26.09 -7.98 -2.99
C ARG A 221 -26.95 -6.93 -2.29
N GLN A 222 -27.59 -6.07 -3.09
CA GLN A 222 -28.51 -5.04 -2.64
C GLN A 222 -29.91 -5.62 -2.38
N SER A 223 -30.79 -4.83 -1.75
CA SER A 223 -32.17 -5.23 -1.45
C SER A 223 -33.02 -5.45 -2.71
N ASP A 224 -32.71 -4.79 -3.81
CA ASP A 224 -33.35 -4.96 -5.11
C ASP A 224 -32.81 -6.16 -5.91
N GLY A 225 -31.85 -6.91 -5.35
CA GLY A 225 -31.24 -8.08 -5.95
C GLY A 225 -30.02 -7.80 -6.82
N THR A 226 -29.69 -6.54 -7.10
CA THR A 226 -28.47 -6.15 -7.83
C THR A 226 -27.21 -6.39 -7.00
N TRP A 227 -26.04 -6.31 -7.63
CA TRP A 227 -24.76 -6.42 -6.98
C TRP A 227 -23.99 -5.12 -7.14
N LYS A 228 -23.38 -4.64 -6.07
CA LYS A 228 -22.51 -3.46 -6.04
C LYS A 228 -21.14 -3.85 -5.53
N SER A 229 -20.08 -3.34 -6.16
CA SER A 229 -18.70 -3.50 -5.72
C SER A 229 -18.50 -3.00 -4.28
N CYS A 230 -17.63 -3.65 -3.52
CA CYS A 230 -17.22 -3.16 -2.19
C CYS A 230 -16.24 -2.00 -2.37
N THR A 231 -16.57 -0.85 -1.80
CA THR A 231 -15.81 0.42 -1.88
C THR A 231 -15.55 1.03 -0.51
N PHE A 232 -15.81 0.26 0.56
CA PHE A 232 -15.84 0.76 1.93
C PHE A 232 -14.56 1.46 2.36
N LEU A 233 -13.38 0.89 2.05
CA LEU A 233 -12.12 1.52 2.43
C LEU A 233 -11.93 2.90 1.77
N ASP A 234 -12.27 3.01 0.49
CA ASP A 234 -12.12 4.25 -0.26
C ASP A 234 -13.04 5.36 0.29
N GLU A 235 -14.28 5.00 0.61
CA GLU A 235 -15.25 5.87 1.28
C GLU A 235 -14.73 6.28 2.67
N LEU A 236 -14.32 5.32 3.49
CA LEU A 236 -13.82 5.53 4.85
C LEU A 236 -12.58 6.45 4.87
N MET A 237 -11.61 6.21 4.02
CA MET A 237 -10.40 7.03 3.96
C MET A 237 -10.71 8.46 3.49
N THR A 238 -11.61 8.61 2.52
CA THR A 238 -12.10 9.91 2.06
C THR A 238 -12.80 10.67 3.19
N ASP A 239 -13.66 10.02 3.94
CA ASP A 239 -14.36 10.61 5.10
C ASP A 239 -13.40 11.01 6.23
N CYS A 240 -12.29 10.29 6.35
CA CYS A 240 -11.21 10.61 7.28
C CYS A 240 -10.26 11.72 6.78
N GLY A 241 -10.52 12.30 5.59
CA GLY A 241 -9.66 13.35 5.00
C GLY A 241 -8.35 12.82 4.43
N MET A 242 -8.29 11.53 4.12
CA MET A 242 -7.18 10.93 3.38
C MET A 242 -7.44 10.98 1.88
N HIS A 243 -6.37 11.04 1.10
CA HIS A 243 -6.44 11.20 -0.36
C HIS A 243 -5.63 10.10 -1.05
N ASP A 244 -6.14 9.62 -2.17
CA ASP A 244 -5.45 8.70 -3.05
C ASP A 244 -4.42 9.46 -3.92
N PRO A 245 -3.11 9.20 -3.78
CA PRO A 245 -2.08 9.88 -4.57
C PRO A 245 -2.20 9.64 -6.08
N ALA A 246 -2.77 8.51 -6.51
CA ALA A 246 -2.96 8.24 -7.93
C ALA A 246 -4.06 9.15 -8.52
N ARG A 247 -5.17 9.38 -7.80
CA ARG A 247 -6.18 10.37 -8.21
C ARG A 247 -5.61 11.78 -8.21
N PHE A 248 -4.79 12.11 -7.21
CA PHE A 248 -4.15 13.42 -7.15
C PHE A 248 -3.24 13.64 -8.37
N ALA A 249 -2.37 12.69 -8.70
CA ALA A 249 -1.48 12.78 -9.85
C ALA A 249 -2.24 12.80 -11.18
N ALA A 250 -3.27 11.95 -11.33
CA ALA A 250 -4.10 11.90 -12.53
C ALA A 250 -4.75 13.26 -12.83
N ARG A 251 -5.32 13.87 -11.79
CA ARG A 251 -6.00 15.19 -11.92
C ARG A 251 -5.01 16.33 -12.13
N ARG A 252 -3.90 16.35 -11.37
CA ARG A 252 -2.91 17.43 -11.43
C ARG A 252 -2.15 17.46 -12.75
N ASN A 253 -1.81 16.28 -13.28
CA ASN A 253 -0.91 16.14 -14.43
C ASN A 253 -1.64 15.78 -15.72
N ASP A 254 -3.00 15.71 -15.70
CA ASP A 254 -3.80 15.18 -16.80
C ASP A 254 -3.28 13.79 -17.28
N LYS A 255 -3.00 12.91 -16.31
CA LYS A 255 -2.34 11.60 -16.50
C LYS A 255 -3.25 10.47 -16.03
N PRO A 256 -4.28 10.09 -16.81
CA PRO A 256 -5.21 9.03 -16.42
C PRO A 256 -4.53 7.66 -16.21
N GLU A 257 -3.33 7.43 -16.77
CA GLU A 257 -2.56 6.19 -16.62
C GLU A 257 -2.15 5.92 -15.16
N ALA A 258 -2.12 6.94 -14.30
CA ALA A 258 -1.92 6.78 -12.86
C ALA A 258 -3.03 5.92 -12.21
N LEU A 259 -4.20 5.83 -12.85
CA LEU A 259 -5.37 5.06 -12.42
C LEU A 259 -5.52 3.70 -13.13
N ASN A 260 -4.48 3.24 -13.82
CA ASN A 260 -4.51 1.94 -14.47
C ASN A 260 -4.71 0.80 -13.46
N ALA A 261 -5.27 -0.31 -13.95
CA ALA A 261 -5.45 -1.51 -13.15
C ALA A 261 -4.11 -2.02 -12.60
N THR A 262 -4.11 -2.48 -11.35
CA THR A 262 -2.93 -3.05 -10.68
C THR A 262 -3.00 -4.57 -10.57
N ALA A 263 -4.18 -5.18 -10.71
CA ALA A 263 -4.36 -6.63 -10.59
C ALA A 263 -5.49 -7.14 -11.48
N GLY A 264 -5.64 -8.45 -11.59
CA GLY A 264 -6.77 -9.11 -12.26
C GLY A 264 -6.73 -9.09 -13.78
N HIS A 265 -5.61 -8.73 -14.42
CA HIS A 265 -5.48 -8.56 -15.87
C HIS A 265 -5.89 -9.79 -16.69
N HIS A 266 -5.71 -10.99 -16.13
CA HIS A 266 -6.06 -12.26 -16.77
C HIS A 266 -7.31 -12.91 -16.17
N ALA A 267 -7.96 -12.29 -15.19
CA ALA A 267 -9.08 -12.87 -14.44
C ALA A 267 -10.45 -12.42 -14.99
N ILE A 268 -10.74 -12.70 -16.25
CA ILE A 268 -11.99 -12.28 -16.91
C ILE A 268 -13.22 -12.75 -16.11
N GLY A 269 -13.23 -14.02 -15.66
CA GLY A 269 -14.31 -14.58 -14.84
C GLY A 269 -14.52 -13.89 -13.48
N GLN A 270 -13.60 -13.03 -13.08
CA GLN A 270 -13.65 -12.21 -11.86
C GLN A 270 -13.92 -10.73 -12.14
N GLY A 271 -14.11 -10.35 -13.41
CA GLY A 271 -14.39 -8.98 -13.83
C GLY A 271 -13.19 -8.24 -14.46
N GLY A 272 -12.06 -8.92 -14.66
CA GLY A 272 -10.89 -8.37 -15.35
C GLY A 272 -10.05 -7.43 -14.51
N GLY A 273 -9.22 -6.61 -15.16
CA GLY A 273 -8.25 -5.73 -14.50
C GLY A 273 -8.88 -4.70 -13.56
N ARG A 274 -8.30 -4.51 -12.37
CA ARG A 274 -8.80 -3.60 -11.31
C ARG A 274 -7.65 -2.94 -10.57
N ARG A 275 -7.90 -1.73 -10.07
CA ARG A 275 -6.97 -0.97 -9.24
C ARG A 275 -7.24 -1.26 -7.77
N ILE A 276 -6.65 -2.32 -7.24
CA ILE A 276 -6.81 -2.76 -5.85
C ILE A 276 -5.56 -2.52 -4.99
N ASP A 277 -4.40 -2.36 -5.58
CA ASP A 277 -3.19 -1.89 -4.89
C ASP A 277 -3.23 -0.38 -4.85
N ARG A 278 -3.46 0.20 -3.68
CA ARG A 278 -3.70 1.63 -3.50
C ARG A 278 -2.95 2.21 -2.32
N GLY A 279 -2.70 3.51 -2.39
CA GLY A 279 -2.20 4.30 -1.29
C GLY A 279 -3.21 5.35 -0.84
N TYR A 280 -3.10 5.75 0.43
CA TYR A 280 -3.80 6.88 1.00
C TYR A 280 -2.81 7.73 1.77
N MET A 281 -2.82 9.03 1.52
CA MET A 281 -1.95 10.03 2.14
C MET A 281 -2.79 11.12 2.79
N ASP A 282 -2.30 11.72 3.86
CA ASP A 282 -3.00 12.84 4.49
C ASP A 282 -3.05 14.07 3.58
N ALA A 283 -3.96 14.99 3.90
CA ALA A 283 -4.33 16.14 3.08
C ALA A 283 -3.20 17.16 2.81
N TRP A 284 -2.10 17.07 3.56
CA TRP A 284 -0.91 17.91 3.32
C TRP A 284 0.12 17.16 2.50
N THR A 285 0.51 15.97 2.92
CA THR A 285 1.61 15.23 2.27
C THR A 285 1.26 14.75 0.87
N VAL A 286 -0.02 14.52 0.55
CA VAL A 286 -0.46 14.21 -0.82
C VAL A 286 -0.10 15.32 -1.81
N GLN A 287 -0.06 16.57 -1.37
CA GLN A 287 0.26 17.71 -2.25
C GLN A 287 1.74 17.74 -2.68
N ALA A 288 2.60 16.93 -2.03
CA ALA A 288 3.98 16.73 -2.46
C ALA A 288 4.10 15.72 -3.62
N VAL A 289 3.04 15.03 -3.99
CA VAL A 289 3.04 14.06 -5.10
C VAL A 289 3.29 14.78 -6.42
N GLU A 290 4.33 14.37 -7.13
CA GLU A 290 4.65 14.85 -8.47
C GLU A 290 4.12 13.91 -9.55
N ASP A 291 4.24 12.60 -9.33
CA ASP A 291 3.82 11.60 -10.31
C ASP A 291 3.40 10.29 -9.63
N VAL A 292 2.59 9.50 -10.35
CA VAL A 292 2.26 8.12 -9.98
C VAL A 292 2.33 7.24 -11.21
N ASN A 293 2.98 6.09 -11.07
CA ASN A 293 3.17 5.11 -12.13
C ASN A 293 2.71 3.74 -11.70
N VAL A 294 2.00 3.05 -12.58
CA VAL A 294 1.74 1.61 -12.46
C VAL A 294 2.83 0.88 -13.22
N ILE A 295 3.64 0.10 -12.50
CA ILE A 295 4.83 -0.59 -13.03
C ILE A 295 4.46 -2.02 -13.38
N ASP A 296 4.65 -2.39 -14.63
CA ASP A 296 4.40 -3.73 -15.13
C ASP A 296 5.26 -4.78 -14.39
N MET A 297 4.58 -5.76 -13.79
CA MET A 297 5.17 -6.90 -13.10
C MET A 297 4.82 -8.24 -13.79
N THR A 298 4.36 -8.20 -15.03
CA THR A 298 3.97 -9.40 -15.80
C THR A 298 5.07 -10.46 -15.78
N GLY A 299 4.71 -11.70 -15.45
CA GLY A 299 5.64 -12.81 -15.29
C GLY A 299 6.34 -12.87 -13.92
N VAL A 300 6.21 -11.84 -13.09
CA VAL A 300 6.78 -11.75 -11.74
C VAL A 300 5.69 -11.86 -10.67
N SER A 301 4.59 -11.15 -10.86
CA SER A 301 3.41 -11.16 -9.99
C SER A 301 2.14 -11.06 -10.83
N ASP A 302 1.01 -11.49 -10.29
CA ASP A 302 -0.33 -11.23 -10.83
C ASP A 302 -0.82 -9.80 -10.49
N HIS A 303 -0.01 -9.05 -9.73
CA HIS A 303 -0.19 -7.64 -9.46
C HIS A 303 0.92 -6.80 -10.13
N HIS A 304 0.59 -5.57 -10.52
CA HIS A 304 1.53 -4.53 -10.90
C HIS A 304 1.93 -3.71 -9.68
N ALA A 305 3.15 -3.18 -9.64
CA ALA A 305 3.59 -2.32 -8.55
C ALA A 305 3.09 -0.88 -8.76
N LEU A 306 2.84 -0.18 -7.66
CA LEU A 306 2.56 1.25 -7.65
C LEU A 306 3.82 2.00 -7.24
N GLU A 307 4.22 3.02 -8.01
CA GLU A 307 5.28 3.95 -7.69
C GLU A 307 4.69 5.35 -7.53
N VAL A 308 4.96 6.01 -6.40
CA VAL A 308 4.58 7.40 -6.13
C VAL A 308 5.86 8.22 -5.99
N VAL A 309 6.01 9.22 -6.84
CA VAL A 309 7.14 10.14 -6.82
C VAL A 309 6.73 11.41 -6.09
N LEU A 310 7.49 11.78 -5.08
CA LEU A 310 7.28 12.99 -4.29
C LEU A 310 8.40 14.00 -4.53
N SER A 311 8.05 15.28 -4.52
CA SER A 311 9.01 16.35 -4.33
C SER A 311 9.45 16.41 -2.87
N ARG A 312 10.74 16.22 -2.58
CA ARG A 312 11.29 16.37 -1.23
C ARG A 312 11.07 17.77 -0.67
N PRO A 313 11.35 18.86 -1.41
CA PRO A 313 11.05 20.22 -0.94
C PRO A 313 9.57 20.42 -0.61
N ALA A 314 8.65 19.96 -1.48
CA ALA A 314 7.22 20.08 -1.25
C ALA A 314 6.77 19.24 -0.02
N LEU A 315 7.37 18.06 0.19
CA LEU A 315 7.11 17.26 1.39
C LEU A 315 7.54 17.96 2.67
N VAL A 316 8.71 18.63 2.66
CA VAL A 316 9.17 19.46 3.79
C VAL A 316 8.16 20.56 4.11
N GLU A 317 7.68 21.28 3.10
CA GLU A 317 6.65 22.32 3.27
C GLU A 317 5.32 21.73 3.77
N ALA A 318 4.93 20.57 3.25
CA ALA A 318 3.74 19.83 3.70
C ALA A 318 3.82 19.43 5.17
N LEU A 319 4.96 18.91 5.62
CA LEU A 319 5.18 18.53 7.00
C LEU A 319 5.24 19.75 7.94
N ARG A 320 5.73 20.88 7.46
CA ARG A 320 5.69 22.17 8.18
C ARG A 320 4.31 22.83 8.18
N ARG A 321 3.38 22.31 7.37
CA ARG A 321 2.01 22.87 7.24
C ARG A 321 2.01 24.32 6.78
N THR A 322 2.84 24.68 5.81
CA THR A 322 2.97 26.06 5.32
C THR A 322 1.86 26.46 4.33
N PHE A 323 1.00 25.51 3.98
CA PHE A 323 -0.15 25.72 3.07
C PHE A 323 -1.41 24.98 3.56
N GLU A 324 -2.56 25.34 3.02
CA GLU A 324 -3.83 24.74 3.37
C GLU A 324 -3.91 23.26 2.91
N PRO A 325 -4.57 22.39 3.69
CA PRO A 325 -4.79 21.01 3.32
C PRO A 325 -5.81 20.90 2.18
N LEU A 326 -5.77 19.82 1.42
CA LEU A 326 -6.87 19.49 0.52
C LEU A 326 -8.15 19.22 1.31
N ALA A 327 -9.30 19.68 0.78
CA ALA A 327 -10.58 19.38 1.38
C ALA A 327 -10.91 17.89 1.30
N ALA A 328 -11.55 17.35 2.34
CA ALA A 328 -12.01 15.97 2.32
C ALA A 328 -12.92 15.73 1.12
N GLY A 329 -12.70 14.64 0.40
CA GLY A 329 -13.48 14.28 -0.79
C GLY A 329 -13.15 15.07 -2.06
N GLU A 330 -12.24 16.04 -2.03
CA GLU A 330 -11.93 16.88 -3.20
C GLU A 330 -11.57 16.08 -4.46
N LEU A 331 -10.88 14.94 -4.31
CA LEU A 331 -10.45 14.12 -5.44
C LEU A 331 -11.50 13.11 -5.94
N VAL A 332 -12.61 12.94 -5.24
CA VAL A 332 -13.72 12.03 -5.60
C VAL A 332 -15.01 12.76 -5.91
N ALA A 333 -14.98 14.10 -5.91
CA ALA A 333 -16.11 14.96 -6.22
C ALA A 333 -16.28 15.18 -7.73
#